data_d428c9b8d7399a260671a098dd35f16f
#
_entry.id   d428c9b8d7399a260671a098dd35f16f
#
_cell.length_a   1.000
_cell.length_b   1.000
_cell.length_c   1.000
_cell.angle_alpha   90.00
_cell.angle_beta   90.00
_cell.angle_gamma   90.00
#
_symmetry.space_group_name_H-M   'P 1'
#
loop_
_entity.id
_entity.type
_entity.pdbx_description
1 polymer ?
#
loop_
_entity_poly.entity_id
_entity_poly.type
_entity_poly.pdbx_seq_one_letter_code
_entity_poly.pdbx_strand_id
1 'polypeptide(L)'
;MNIQNELKTYEKIHKNAIKTWIISKTITSVIIIVIYILVMQLFLIPKFGHILLVKYITYILALIIISISIVDTFVGSFLEYKQWKYAIFEDKVELIKGIIIREKTIIPMSRIQNLKIKQGPIQRIYKITSVNIITAGGHHEIPALPAEKAEKITKNLNLLIEAGEKIE
;
A
#
# COMPACT_ATOMS: atom_id res chain seq x y z
N MET A 1 20.19 -18.98 -24.40
CA MET A 1 19.23 -18.28 -23.51
C MET A 1 20.01 -17.21 -22.76
N ASN A 2 19.85 -15.95 -23.18
CA ASN A 2 20.80 -14.86 -22.86
C ASN A 2 20.48 -14.29 -21.46
N ILE A 3 21.35 -14.53 -20.50
CA ILE A 3 21.29 -14.00 -19.11
C ILE A 3 21.28 -12.45 -19.07
N GLN A 4 21.62 -11.79 -20.18
CA GLN A 4 21.59 -10.33 -20.29
C GLN A 4 20.20 -9.69 -20.34
N ASN A 5 19.12 -10.44 -20.59
CA ASN A 5 17.75 -9.92 -20.51
C ASN A 5 17.15 -9.92 -19.10
N GLU A 6 17.79 -10.57 -18.14
CA GLU A 6 17.34 -10.57 -16.72
C GLU A 6 17.69 -9.31 -15.94
N LEU A 7 18.48 -8.41 -16.53
CA LEU A 7 18.82 -7.10 -15.93
C LEU A 7 17.80 -5.99 -16.27
N LYS A 8 16.54 -6.31 -16.56
CA LYS A 8 15.49 -5.29 -16.46
C LYS A 8 15.37 -4.88 -15.01
N THR A 9 15.96 -3.75 -14.71
CA THR A 9 16.19 -3.20 -13.37
C THR A 9 14.86 -3.07 -12.63
N TYR A 10 14.77 -3.63 -11.43
CA TYR A 10 13.64 -3.38 -10.55
C TYR A 10 13.48 -1.88 -10.31
N GLU A 11 12.32 -1.39 -10.65
CA GLU A 11 11.96 0.01 -10.45
C GLU A 11 11.32 0.22 -9.08
N LYS A 12 11.58 1.40 -8.52
CA LYS A 12 10.92 1.84 -7.28
C LYS A 12 9.66 2.61 -7.61
N ILE A 13 8.71 2.58 -6.70
CA ILE A 13 7.53 3.44 -6.71
C ILE A 13 7.92 4.92 -6.54
N HIS A 14 7.00 5.83 -6.82
CA HIS A 14 7.27 7.28 -6.75
C HIS A 14 7.43 7.76 -5.30
N LYS A 15 8.34 8.71 -5.06
CA LYS A 15 8.62 9.24 -3.71
C LYS A 15 7.41 9.87 -3.01
N ASN A 16 6.44 10.39 -3.78
CA ASN A 16 5.20 10.94 -3.23
C ASN A 16 4.34 9.87 -2.52
N ALA A 17 4.63 8.58 -2.68
CA ALA A 17 4.02 7.51 -1.90
C ALA A 17 4.13 7.77 -0.40
N ILE A 18 5.32 8.19 0.07
CA ILE A 18 5.58 8.47 1.48
C ILE A 18 4.60 9.53 2.00
N LYS A 19 4.47 10.65 1.27
CA LYS A 19 3.56 11.74 1.67
C LYS A 19 2.10 11.28 1.71
N THR A 20 1.68 10.54 0.69
CA THR A 20 0.31 10.02 0.60
C THR A 20 0.01 9.06 1.75
N TRP A 21 0.93 8.16 2.07
CA TRP A 21 0.77 7.21 3.17
C TRP A 21 0.81 7.88 4.53
N ILE A 22 1.71 8.85 4.76
CA ILE A 22 1.74 9.64 6.00
C ILE A 22 0.38 10.31 6.22
N ILE A 23 -0.16 11.01 5.22
CA ILE A 23 -1.46 11.69 5.35
C ILE A 23 -2.58 10.68 5.60
N SER A 24 -2.63 9.58 4.84
CA SER A 24 -3.66 8.55 5.01
C SER A 24 -3.60 7.92 6.40
N LYS A 25 -2.41 7.54 6.88
CA LYS A 25 -2.20 6.96 8.21
C LYS A 25 -2.50 7.97 9.33
N THR A 26 -2.14 9.25 9.14
CA THR A 26 -2.50 10.32 10.10
C THR A 26 -4.01 10.46 10.23
N ILE A 27 -4.75 10.50 9.11
CA ILE A 27 -6.22 10.57 9.14
C ILE A 27 -6.80 9.35 9.87
N THR A 28 -6.33 8.16 9.54
CA THR A 28 -6.77 6.92 10.20
C THR A 28 -6.47 6.94 11.70
N SER A 29 -5.28 7.38 12.10
CA SER A 29 -4.89 7.51 13.51
C SER A 29 -5.77 8.49 14.28
N VAL A 30 -6.07 9.65 13.67
CA VAL A 30 -6.98 10.62 14.29
C VAL A 30 -8.37 10.02 14.49
N ILE A 31 -8.89 9.30 13.50
CA ILE A 31 -10.19 8.62 13.62
C ILE A 31 -10.18 7.61 14.77
N ILE A 32 -9.14 6.78 14.86
CA ILE A 32 -8.99 5.78 15.92
C ILE A 32 -8.94 6.46 17.29
N ILE A 33 -8.17 7.54 17.44
CA ILE A 33 -8.05 8.29 18.71
C ILE A 33 -9.40 8.91 19.10
N VAL A 34 -10.13 9.50 18.12
CA VAL A 34 -11.46 10.08 18.39
C VAL A 34 -12.44 9.01 18.83
N ILE A 35 -12.48 7.86 18.16
CA ILE A 35 -13.33 6.72 18.53
C ILE A 35 -12.97 6.25 19.95
N TYR A 36 -11.67 6.11 20.24
CA TYR A 36 -11.20 5.74 21.58
C TYR A 36 -11.70 6.71 22.66
N ILE A 37 -11.54 8.02 22.45
CA ILE A 37 -12.01 9.04 23.38
C ILE A 37 -13.53 8.96 23.58
N LEU A 38 -14.30 8.82 22.51
CA LEU A 38 -15.76 8.71 22.58
C LEU A 38 -16.20 7.48 23.39
N VAL A 39 -15.60 6.32 23.12
CA VAL A 39 -15.90 5.08 23.85
C VAL A 39 -15.56 5.25 25.34
N MET A 40 -14.41 5.84 25.68
CA MET A 40 -14.02 6.07 27.05
C MET A 40 -14.97 7.02 27.77
N GLN A 41 -15.33 8.15 27.16
CA GLN A 41 -16.21 9.16 27.74
C GLN A 41 -17.66 8.66 27.92
N LEU A 42 -18.18 7.90 26.95
CA LEU A 42 -19.59 7.47 26.96
C LEU A 42 -19.84 6.21 27.80
N PHE A 43 -18.87 5.29 27.85
CA PHE A 43 -19.09 3.97 28.46
C PHE A 43 -18.25 3.70 29.70
N LEU A 44 -16.93 3.95 29.67
CA LEU A 44 -16.07 3.56 30.77
C LEU A 44 -16.06 4.57 31.91
N ILE A 45 -15.91 5.85 31.64
CA ILE A 45 -15.79 6.89 32.67
C ILE A 45 -17.07 7.02 33.49
N PRO A 46 -18.32 7.00 32.92
CA PRO A 46 -19.52 7.09 33.73
C PRO A 46 -19.72 5.90 34.66
N LYS A 47 -19.31 4.70 34.27
CA LYS A 47 -19.48 3.49 35.09
C LYS A 47 -18.36 3.26 36.09
N PHE A 48 -17.11 3.49 35.70
CA PHE A 48 -15.94 3.08 36.46
C PHE A 48 -14.97 4.23 36.76
N GLY A 49 -15.31 5.46 36.38
CA GLY A 49 -14.44 6.62 36.55
C GLY A 49 -14.14 7.01 37.98
N HIS A 50 -14.89 6.49 38.99
CA HIS A 50 -14.60 6.64 40.42
C HIS A 50 -13.41 5.77 40.86
N ILE A 51 -13.04 4.73 40.05
CA ILE A 51 -11.91 3.85 40.36
C ILE A 51 -10.64 4.45 39.78
N LEU A 52 -9.72 4.84 40.65
CA LEU A 52 -8.48 5.52 40.30
C LEU A 52 -7.62 4.66 39.33
N LEU A 53 -7.59 3.37 39.58
CA LEU A 53 -6.86 2.39 38.73
C LEU A 53 -7.36 2.38 37.32
N VAL A 54 -8.67 2.46 37.09
CA VAL A 54 -9.28 2.50 35.75
C VAL A 54 -8.83 3.75 34.98
N LYS A 55 -8.79 4.90 35.64
CA LYS A 55 -8.29 6.14 35.04
C LYS A 55 -6.83 6.02 34.58
N TYR A 56 -5.96 5.48 35.39
CA TYR A 56 -4.55 5.31 35.02
C TYR A 56 -4.38 4.34 33.86
N ILE A 57 -5.10 3.24 33.88
CA ILE A 57 -5.07 2.26 32.76
C ILE A 57 -5.53 2.92 31.45
N THR A 58 -6.60 3.71 31.47
CA THR A 58 -7.08 4.39 30.25
C THR A 58 -6.06 5.39 29.70
N TYR A 59 -5.40 6.16 30.56
CA TYR A 59 -4.35 7.08 30.11
C TYR A 59 -3.13 6.36 29.55
N ILE A 60 -2.70 5.26 30.17
CA ILE A 60 -1.58 4.44 29.68
C ILE A 60 -1.93 3.85 28.32
N LEU A 61 -3.13 3.31 28.14
CA LEU A 61 -3.58 2.78 26.84
C LEU A 61 -3.63 3.87 25.76
N ALA A 62 -4.13 5.07 26.09
CA ALA A 62 -4.11 6.20 25.17
C ALA A 62 -2.69 6.54 24.70
N LEU A 63 -1.75 6.61 25.65
CA LEU A 63 -0.35 6.91 25.36
C LEU A 63 0.29 5.84 24.48
N ILE A 64 -0.02 4.57 24.70
CA ILE A 64 0.44 3.45 23.88
C ILE A 64 -0.12 3.57 22.46
N ILE A 65 -1.42 3.82 22.29
CA ILE A 65 -2.07 3.98 20.98
C ILE A 65 -1.43 5.14 20.20
N ILE A 66 -1.24 6.29 20.85
CA ILE A 66 -0.61 7.46 20.23
C ILE A 66 0.83 7.13 19.80
N SER A 67 1.61 6.49 20.67
CA SER A 67 3.01 6.14 20.38
C SER A 67 3.11 5.19 19.19
N ILE A 68 2.30 4.15 19.16
CA ILE A 68 2.25 3.19 18.04
C ILE A 68 1.84 3.91 16.74
N SER A 69 0.84 4.78 16.80
CA SER A 69 0.37 5.54 15.64
C SER A 69 1.45 6.46 15.05
N ILE A 70 2.23 7.12 15.90
CA ILE A 70 3.35 7.98 15.46
C ILE A 70 4.42 7.13 14.77
N VAL A 71 4.82 6.02 15.38
CA VAL A 71 5.84 5.13 14.82
C VAL A 71 5.38 4.56 13.47
N ASP A 72 4.16 4.04 13.37
CA ASP A 72 3.64 3.49 12.10
C ASP A 72 3.50 4.57 11.02
N THR A 73 3.07 5.78 11.38
CA THR A 73 2.91 6.87 10.43
C THR A 73 4.24 7.30 9.81
N PHE A 74 5.26 7.52 10.60
CA PHE A 74 6.54 8.04 10.10
C PHE A 74 7.50 6.94 9.68
N VAL A 75 7.80 6.01 10.59
CA VAL A 75 8.78 4.95 10.33
C VAL A 75 8.20 3.91 9.38
N GLY A 76 6.96 3.47 9.60
CA GLY A 76 6.28 2.49 8.76
C GLY A 76 6.19 2.94 7.31
N SER A 77 5.72 4.16 7.05
CA SER A 77 5.58 4.69 5.68
C SER A 77 6.92 4.81 4.95
N PHE A 78 7.99 5.19 5.65
CA PHE A 78 9.32 5.27 5.05
C PHE A 78 9.90 3.89 4.73
N LEU A 79 9.77 2.94 5.65
CA LEU A 79 10.24 1.57 5.45
C LEU A 79 9.47 0.88 4.31
N GLU A 80 8.16 1.06 4.26
CA GLU A 80 7.29 0.52 3.22
C GLU A 80 7.70 1.03 1.84
N TYR A 81 7.91 2.34 1.68
CA TYR A 81 8.44 2.92 0.44
C TYR A 81 9.77 2.31 0.01
N LYS A 82 10.70 2.13 0.94
CA LYS A 82 12.05 1.65 0.64
C LYS A 82 12.05 0.23 0.07
N GLN A 83 11.06 -0.57 0.41
CA GLN A 83 11.01 -2.00 0.09
C GLN A 83 10.15 -2.32 -1.13
N TRP A 84 9.24 -1.42 -1.52
CA TRP A 84 8.43 -1.60 -2.70
C TRP A 84 9.25 -1.50 -3.97
N LYS A 85 9.25 -2.58 -4.75
CA LYS A 85 9.86 -2.65 -6.07
C LYS A 85 8.99 -3.46 -7.00
N TYR A 86 9.02 -3.15 -8.28
CA TYR A 86 8.35 -3.92 -9.31
C TYR A 86 9.25 -4.04 -10.55
N ALA A 87 9.03 -5.08 -11.34
CA ALA A 87 9.65 -5.27 -12.64
C ALA A 87 8.61 -5.86 -13.60
N ILE A 88 8.64 -5.39 -14.84
CA ILE A 88 7.74 -5.84 -15.91
C ILE A 88 8.62 -6.48 -16.98
N PHE A 89 8.40 -7.78 -17.20
CA PHE A 89 9.05 -8.58 -18.21
C PHE A 89 8.06 -8.87 -19.34
N GLU A 90 8.50 -9.49 -20.41
CA GLU A 90 7.64 -9.86 -21.53
C GLU A 90 6.65 -10.98 -21.17
N ASP A 91 7.04 -11.89 -20.28
CA ASP A 91 6.29 -13.06 -19.85
C ASP A 91 5.60 -12.91 -18.49
N LYS A 92 6.03 -11.97 -17.65
CA LYS A 92 5.57 -11.84 -16.26
C LYS A 92 5.73 -10.45 -15.69
N VAL A 93 4.96 -10.16 -14.64
CA VAL A 93 5.17 -9.02 -13.73
C VAL A 93 5.68 -9.55 -12.38
N GLU A 94 6.72 -8.94 -11.85
CA GLU A 94 7.25 -9.26 -10.53
C GLU A 94 7.04 -8.09 -9.58
N LEU A 95 6.48 -8.38 -8.41
CA LEU A 95 6.27 -7.41 -7.33
C LEU A 95 7.05 -7.86 -6.09
N ILE A 96 7.77 -6.94 -5.48
CA ILE A 96 8.48 -7.18 -4.22
C ILE A 96 7.99 -6.18 -3.20
N LYS A 97 7.49 -6.68 -2.07
CA LYS A 97 7.00 -5.89 -0.94
C LYS A 97 7.40 -6.54 0.38
N GLY A 98 7.22 -5.83 1.49
CA GLY A 98 7.35 -6.34 2.85
C GLY A 98 8.55 -5.81 3.61
N ILE A 99 8.29 -5.39 4.86
CA ILE A 99 9.28 -4.76 5.76
C ILE A 99 10.09 -5.82 6.50
N ILE A 100 9.42 -6.73 7.16
CA ILE A 100 10.03 -7.79 7.97
C ILE A 100 10.16 -9.07 7.14
N ILE A 101 9.06 -9.46 6.49
CA ILE A 101 9.02 -10.63 5.61
C ILE A 101 8.96 -10.11 4.18
N ARG A 102 9.95 -10.44 3.35
CA ARG A 102 9.94 -10.11 1.93
C ARG A 102 9.04 -11.09 1.19
N GLU A 103 8.06 -10.55 0.51
CA GLU A 103 7.18 -11.27 -0.39
C GLU A 103 7.53 -10.89 -1.84
N LYS A 104 7.84 -11.89 -2.65
CA LYS A 104 8.01 -11.74 -4.09
C LYS A 104 6.83 -12.43 -4.78
N THR A 105 5.98 -11.62 -5.41
CA THR A 105 4.85 -12.13 -6.20
C THR A 105 5.22 -12.12 -7.69
N ILE A 106 5.07 -13.26 -8.36
CA ILE A 106 5.31 -13.41 -9.79
C ILE A 106 3.95 -13.66 -10.45
N ILE A 107 3.60 -12.81 -11.41
CA ILE A 107 2.32 -12.83 -12.11
C ILE A 107 2.61 -13.09 -13.58
N PRO A 108 2.39 -14.30 -14.10
CA PRO A 108 2.50 -14.58 -15.53
C PRO A 108 1.51 -13.73 -16.35
N MET A 109 1.90 -13.24 -17.53
CA MET A 109 1.02 -12.43 -18.38
C MET A 109 -0.26 -13.17 -18.74
N SER A 110 -0.18 -14.47 -19.06
CA SER A 110 -1.33 -15.33 -19.37
C SER A 110 -2.36 -15.48 -18.22
N ARG A 111 -2.02 -15.08 -17.01
CA ARG A 111 -2.95 -15.12 -15.86
C ARG A 111 -3.60 -13.79 -15.55
N ILE A 112 -3.23 -12.72 -16.24
CA ILE A 112 -3.83 -11.40 -16.04
C ILE A 112 -5.16 -11.35 -16.77
N GLN A 113 -6.24 -11.11 -16.01
CA GLN A 113 -7.60 -11.01 -16.55
C GLN A 113 -8.03 -9.58 -16.79
N ASN A 114 -7.57 -8.63 -15.97
CA ASN A 114 -7.96 -7.23 -16.12
C ASN A 114 -6.91 -6.31 -15.46
N LEU A 115 -6.81 -5.11 -16.00
CA LEU A 115 -5.98 -4.04 -15.48
C LEU A 115 -6.85 -2.84 -15.10
N LYS A 116 -6.68 -2.30 -13.89
CA LYS A 116 -7.43 -1.12 -13.43
C LYS A 116 -6.48 -0.08 -12.87
N ILE A 117 -6.64 1.15 -13.32
CA ILE A 117 -5.96 2.32 -12.74
C ILE A 117 -6.88 2.87 -11.65
N LYS A 118 -6.37 3.01 -10.42
CA LYS A 118 -7.07 3.61 -9.30
C LYS A 118 -6.33 4.84 -8.79
N GLN A 119 -7.07 5.89 -8.50
CA GLN A 119 -6.53 7.12 -7.93
C GLN A 119 -7.43 7.62 -6.81
N GLY A 120 -6.97 7.50 -5.59
CA GLY A 120 -7.66 8.04 -4.41
C GLY A 120 -7.55 9.57 -4.30
N PRO A 121 -8.35 10.21 -3.41
CA PRO A 121 -8.35 11.68 -3.26
C PRO A 121 -6.97 12.26 -2.94
N ILE A 122 -6.24 11.64 -2.01
CA ILE A 122 -4.90 12.07 -1.60
C ILE A 122 -3.89 11.83 -2.74
N GLN A 123 -3.99 10.70 -3.44
CA GLN A 123 -3.14 10.39 -4.59
C GLN A 123 -3.31 11.41 -5.72
N ARG A 124 -4.54 11.91 -5.93
CA ARG A 124 -4.84 12.93 -6.92
C ARG A 124 -4.10 14.23 -6.64
N ILE A 125 -4.03 14.67 -5.37
CA ILE A 125 -3.29 15.86 -4.95
C ILE A 125 -1.80 15.73 -5.28
N TYR A 126 -1.23 14.55 -5.12
CA TYR A 126 0.18 14.28 -5.37
C TYR A 126 0.48 13.76 -6.79
N LYS A 127 -0.52 13.77 -7.70
CA LYS A 127 -0.41 13.33 -9.11
C LYS A 127 0.16 11.92 -9.25
N ILE A 128 -0.20 11.03 -8.33
CA ILE A 128 0.16 9.62 -8.37
C ILE A 128 -1.09 8.75 -8.44
N THR A 129 -0.93 7.53 -8.90
CA THR A 129 -2.01 6.55 -9.07
C THR A 129 -1.47 5.14 -8.82
N SER A 130 -2.36 4.16 -8.72
CA SER A 130 -2.01 2.75 -8.56
C SER A 130 -2.52 1.96 -9.75
N VAL A 131 -1.74 0.99 -10.22
CA VAL A 131 -2.17 0.00 -11.22
C VAL A 131 -2.52 -1.29 -10.50
N ASN A 132 -3.77 -1.72 -10.62
CA ASN A 132 -4.26 -2.98 -10.08
C ASN A 132 -4.30 -4.04 -11.17
N ILE A 133 -3.60 -5.13 -10.95
CA ILE A 133 -3.55 -6.33 -11.80
C ILE A 133 -4.51 -7.35 -11.18
N ILE A 134 -5.52 -7.75 -11.93
CA ILE A 134 -6.54 -8.71 -11.48
C ILE A 134 -6.25 -10.05 -12.16
N THR A 135 -6.15 -11.09 -11.35
CA THR A 135 -5.96 -12.47 -11.76
C THR A 135 -7.02 -13.37 -11.14
N ALA A 136 -7.16 -14.60 -11.58
CA ALA A 136 -8.03 -15.59 -10.92
C ALA A 136 -7.63 -15.86 -9.45
N GLY A 137 -6.36 -15.66 -9.10
CA GLY A 137 -5.84 -15.85 -7.74
C GLY A 137 -5.96 -14.63 -6.82
N GLY A 138 -6.42 -13.47 -7.34
CA GLY A 138 -6.60 -12.27 -6.53
C GLY A 138 -6.17 -10.97 -7.22
N HIS A 139 -6.02 -9.94 -6.38
CA HIS A 139 -5.67 -8.59 -6.82
C HIS A 139 -4.23 -8.26 -6.39
N HIS A 140 -3.47 -7.75 -7.32
CA HIS A 140 -2.09 -7.30 -7.09
C HIS A 140 -1.97 -5.83 -7.48
N GLU A 141 -1.39 -5.03 -6.63
CA GLU A 141 -1.29 -3.59 -6.82
C GLU A 141 0.16 -3.15 -7.00
N ILE A 142 0.41 -2.29 -8.00
CA ILE A 142 1.63 -1.48 -8.11
C ILE A 142 1.26 -0.08 -7.62
N PRO A 143 1.60 0.29 -6.38
CA PRO A 143 1.16 1.55 -5.79
C PRO A 143 1.99 2.74 -6.27
N ALA A 144 1.41 3.93 -6.16
CA ALA A 144 2.11 5.21 -6.24
C ALA A 144 3.00 5.40 -7.46
N LEU A 145 2.44 5.21 -8.63
CA LEU A 145 3.07 5.55 -9.91
C LEU A 145 2.66 6.96 -10.37
N PRO A 146 3.51 7.70 -11.09
CA PRO A 146 3.06 8.88 -11.83
C PRO A 146 1.95 8.48 -12.82
N ALA A 147 0.92 9.32 -12.99
CA ALA A 147 -0.24 8.99 -13.82
C ALA A 147 0.16 8.57 -15.25
N GLU A 148 1.04 9.34 -15.90
CA GLU A 148 1.55 9.04 -17.24
C GLU A 148 2.27 7.68 -17.31
N LYS A 149 3.03 7.34 -16.24
CA LYS A 149 3.73 6.06 -16.17
C LYS A 149 2.76 4.90 -15.99
N ALA A 150 1.73 5.07 -15.18
CA ALA A 150 0.68 4.06 -14.98
C ALA A 150 -0.05 3.76 -16.29
N GLU A 151 -0.40 4.79 -17.07
CA GLU A 151 -1.03 4.62 -18.38
C GLU A 151 -0.11 3.87 -19.37
N LYS A 152 1.18 4.25 -19.44
CA LYS A 152 2.16 3.55 -20.26
C LYS A 152 2.32 2.10 -19.88
N ILE A 153 2.41 1.81 -18.58
CA ILE A 153 2.50 0.43 -18.06
C ILE A 153 1.26 -0.36 -18.43
N THR A 154 0.06 0.20 -18.20
CA THR A 154 -1.20 -0.48 -18.52
C THR A 154 -1.33 -0.77 -20.01
N LYS A 155 -0.96 0.20 -20.86
CA LYS A 155 -0.96 0.01 -22.32
C LYS A 155 0.03 -1.08 -22.74
N ASN A 156 1.24 -1.07 -22.21
CA ASN A 156 2.25 -2.10 -22.49
C ASN A 156 1.78 -3.49 -22.06
N LEU A 157 1.24 -3.61 -20.86
CA LEU A 157 0.73 -4.88 -20.35
C LEU A 157 -0.41 -5.41 -21.23
N ASN A 158 -1.35 -4.56 -21.65
CA ASN A 158 -2.42 -4.97 -22.55
C ASN A 158 -1.87 -5.50 -23.90
N LEU A 159 -0.89 -4.81 -24.49
CA LEU A 159 -0.26 -5.27 -25.73
C LEU A 159 0.44 -6.63 -25.57
N LEU A 160 1.09 -6.87 -24.44
CA LEU A 160 1.75 -8.15 -24.14
C LEU A 160 0.74 -9.28 -23.91
N ILE A 161 -0.39 -8.99 -23.25
CA ILE A 161 -1.49 -9.95 -23.05
C ILE A 161 -2.09 -10.34 -24.40
N GLU A 162 -2.45 -9.36 -25.24
CA GLU A 162 -3.00 -9.60 -26.58
C GLU A 162 -2.03 -10.35 -27.50
N ALA A 163 -0.73 -10.09 -27.38
CA ALA A 163 0.30 -10.81 -28.13
C ALA A 163 0.43 -12.27 -27.68
N GLY A 164 0.29 -12.55 -26.39
CA GLY A 164 0.31 -13.89 -25.83
C GLY A 164 -0.89 -14.73 -26.26
N GLU A 165 -2.10 -14.15 -26.29
CA GLU A 165 -3.33 -14.82 -26.71
C GLU A 165 -3.34 -15.21 -28.21
N LYS A 166 -2.53 -14.54 -29.04
CA LYS A 166 -2.43 -14.86 -30.50
C LYS A 166 -1.48 -16.01 -30.81
N ILE A 167 -0.72 -16.49 -29.83
CA ILE A 167 0.30 -17.54 -30.00
C ILE A 167 -0.23 -18.91 -29.50
N GLU A 168 -1.31 -18.93 -28.71
CA GLU A 168 -2.06 -20.14 -28.32
C GLU A 168 -3.16 -20.44 -29.33
#